data_5bf0cb26216b9fa44d09979a32f8bb25
#
_entry.id   5bf0cb26216b9fa44d09979a32f8bb25
#
_cell.length_a   1.000
_cell.length_b   1.000
_cell.length_c   1.000
_cell.angle_alpha   90.00
_cell.angle_beta   90.00
_cell.angle_gamma   90.00
#
_symmetry.space_group_name_H-M   'P 1'
#
loop_
_entity.id
_entity.type
_entity.pdbx_description
1 polymer ?
#
loop_
_entity_poly.entity_id
_entity_poly.type
_entity_poly.pdbx_seq_one_letter_code
_entity_poly.pdbx_strand_id
1 'polypeptide(L)'
;MGPEGKVEMLVGNYRGGRFNRPNDVICHSNGCIYFTDPDKRRPYDEREIPGPAGENNLWDGARVYRLAPDGGLSVLAPCEYPNGLALSPDERTLYVANTRSSQYIHAIKLDAAGHMVGRSIFADLNEGTEPGIPDGLKVDSIGRVYCTGPGGIWVIDPNGTLIGVIRWPEQAVNFAFGGPDLRTLFCCAHTSVYTLRVKVPGNPHPWYKLRGETT
;
A
#
# COMPACT_ATOMS: atom_id res chain seq x y z
N MET A 1 9.42 17.32 -0.97
CA MET A 1 10.62 18.17 -0.81
C MET A 1 10.12 19.60 -0.81
N GLY A 2 10.42 20.36 0.23
CA GLY A 2 10.26 21.81 0.17
C GLY A 2 11.15 22.39 -0.93
N PRO A 3 10.96 23.65 -1.33
CA PRO A 3 11.68 24.27 -2.45
C PRO A 3 13.21 24.24 -2.34
N GLU A 4 13.76 23.94 -1.18
CA GLU A 4 15.20 23.87 -0.92
C GLU A 4 15.75 22.43 -0.77
N GLY A 5 14.97 21.39 -1.09
CA GLY A 5 15.40 19.99 -0.96
C GLY A 5 15.58 19.52 0.49
N LYS A 6 15.10 20.25 1.47
CA LYS A 6 15.18 19.90 2.89
C LYS A 6 14.22 18.77 3.21
N VAL A 7 14.71 17.74 3.94
CA VAL A 7 13.88 16.66 4.46
C VAL A 7 13.18 17.15 5.72
N GLU A 8 11.86 16.98 5.76
CA GLU A 8 11.02 17.38 6.88
C GLU A 8 10.25 16.16 7.40
N MET A 9 10.14 16.05 8.71
CA MET A 9 9.31 15.05 9.36
C MET A 9 7.87 15.56 9.38
N LEU A 10 6.97 14.90 8.64
CA LEU A 10 5.55 15.24 8.59
C LEU A 10 4.83 14.83 9.88
N VAL A 11 5.11 13.62 10.36
CA VAL A 11 4.51 13.06 11.57
C VAL A 11 5.43 11.99 12.16
N GLY A 12 5.60 11.97 13.49
CA GLY A 12 6.49 11.04 14.18
C GLY A 12 5.80 10.15 15.22
N ASN A 13 4.53 10.44 15.55
CA ASN A 13 3.78 9.70 16.55
C ASN A 13 2.27 9.86 16.35
N TYR A 14 1.49 8.99 17.00
CA TYR A 14 0.05 9.12 17.11
C TYR A 14 -0.35 9.10 18.60
N ARG A 15 -1.00 10.19 19.07
CA ARG A 15 -1.41 10.34 20.49
C ARG A 15 -0.28 10.09 21.50
N GLY A 16 0.93 10.53 21.17
CA GLY A 16 2.12 10.37 22.01
C GLY A 16 2.84 9.02 21.86
N GLY A 17 2.24 8.03 21.21
CA GLY A 17 2.87 6.74 20.93
C GLY A 17 3.60 6.73 19.57
N ARG A 18 4.77 6.10 19.50
CA ARG A 18 5.55 5.96 18.25
C ARG A 18 4.86 4.99 17.31
N PHE A 19 5.06 5.19 16.01
CA PHE A 19 4.69 4.18 15.01
C PHE A 19 5.51 2.90 15.18
N ASN A 20 4.94 1.76 14.77
CA ASN A 20 5.66 0.48 14.81
C ASN A 20 6.78 0.46 13.77
N ARG A 21 6.40 0.41 12.50
CA ARG A 21 7.28 0.46 11.33
C ARG A 21 6.46 0.83 10.11
N PRO A 22 6.21 2.12 9.85
CA PRO A 22 5.51 2.54 8.64
C PRO A 22 6.10 1.84 7.42
N ASN A 23 5.21 1.24 6.60
CA ASN A 23 5.63 0.33 5.54
C ASN A 23 5.45 0.94 4.15
N ASP A 24 4.23 1.27 3.77
CA ASP A 24 3.92 1.84 2.46
C ASP A 24 3.12 3.14 2.61
N VAL A 25 3.19 4.01 1.58
CA VAL A 25 2.59 5.34 1.60
C VAL A 25 2.04 5.71 0.22
N ILE A 26 0.87 6.36 0.20
CA ILE A 26 0.29 6.93 -1.03
C ILE A 26 -0.35 8.28 -0.76
N CYS A 27 -0.24 9.20 -1.75
CA CYS A 27 -0.87 10.51 -1.72
C CYS A 27 -2.16 10.51 -2.53
N HIS A 28 -3.19 11.14 -2.00
CA HIS A 28 -4.45 11.39 -2.66
C HIS A 28 -4.44 12.81 -3.28
N SER A 29 -5.18 13.02 -4.37
CA SER A 29 -5.24 14.34 -5.05
C SER A 29 -5.82 15.46 -4.18
N ASN A 30 -6.60 15.13 -3.15
CA ASN A 30 -7.09 16.11 -2.16
C ASN A 30 -6.04 16.52 -1.13
N GLY A 31 -4.80 16.03 -1.24
CA GLY A 31 -3.68 16.32 -0.34
C GLY A 31 -3.58 15.41 0.89
N CYS A 32 -4.51 14.49 1.10
CA CYS A 32 -4.36 13.47 2.14
C CYS A 32 -3.24 12.49 1.81
N ILE A 33 -2.55 12.03 2.83
CA ILE A 33 -1.55 10.96 2.75
C ILE A 33 -2.06 9.77 3.55
N TYR A 34 -2.05 8.59 2.93
CA TYR A 34 -2.35 7.33 3.62
C TYR A 34 -1.07 6.53 3.77
N PHE A 35 -0.88 5.92 4.92
CA PHE A 35 0.24 5.02 5.16
C PHE A 35 -0.15 3.86 6.06
N THR A 36 0.58 2.76 5.88
CA THR A 36 0.41 1.53 6.66
C THR A 36 1.44 1.45 7.76
N ASP A 37 1.01 0.96 8.93
CA ASP A 37 1.88 0.71 10.08
C ASP A 37 1.55 -0.66 10.67
N PRO A 38 2.18 -1.75 10.14
CA PRO A 38 1.94 -3.09 10.59
C PRO A 38 2.48 -3.33 12.00
N ASP A 39 1.78 -4.17 12.78
CA ASP A 39 2.26 -4.60 14.09
C ASP A 39 3.40 -5.61 13.93
N LYS A 40 4.61 -5.17 14.24
CA LYS A 40 5.81 -6.00 14.20
C LYS A 40 6.27 -6.44 15.59
N ARG A 41 5.38 -6.57 16.56
CA ARG A 41 5.67 -7.02 17.95
C ARG A 41 6.21 -8.46 18.04
N ARG A 42 6.85 -8.99 17.01
CA ARG A 42 7.68 -10.17 17.13
C ARG A 42 9.14 -9.76 17.15
N PRO A 43 9.98 -10.39 17.98
CA PRO A 43 11.38 -9.99 18.14
C PRO A 43 12.10 -10.16 16.80
N TYR A 44 12.17 -9.08 16.03
CA TYR A 44 13.19 -8.91 15.04
C TYR A 44 14.25 -8.09 15.76
N ASP A 45 15.26 -8.80 16.25
CA ASP A 45 16.44 -8.24 16.86
C ASP A 45 16.19 -7.27 18.05
N GLU A 46 16.52 -7.73 19.25
CA GLU A 46 16.45 -6.97 20.53
C GLU A 46 17.32 -5.69 20.53
N ARG A 47 18.03 -5.40 19.43
CA ARG A 47 18.81 -4.19 19.21
C ARG A 47 17.98 -3.03 18.65
N GLU A 48 16.69 -3.20 18.51
CA GLU A 48 15.84 -2.13 18.04
C GLU A 48 15.70 -1.06 19.10
N ILE A 49 16.08 0.15 18.65
CA ILE A 49 16.06 1.43 19.33
C ILE A 49 15.05 1.43 20.49
N PRO A 50 15.51 1.47 21.74
CA PRO A 50 14.61 1.61 22.88
C PRO A 50 13.85 2.92 22.69
N GLY A 51 12.54 2.84 22.49
CA GLY A 51 11.69 3.95 22.80
C GLY A 51 11.89 4.28 24.27
N PRO A 52 11.58 5.49 24.77
CA PRO A 52 11.67 5.80 26.18
C PRO A 52 10.95 4.69 26.96
N ALA A 53 11.72 3.99 27.79
CA ALA A 53 11.23 2.90 28.60
C ALA A 53 10.17 3.45 29.56
N GLY A 54 9.02 2.85 29.54
CA GLY A 54 7.95 3.14 30.48
C GLY A 54 7.03 4.25 29.99
N GLU A 55 5.98 3.85 29.43
CA GLU A 55 4.64 4.38 29.59
C GLU A 55 3.78 3.81 28.48
N ASN A 56 2.87 2.96 28.90
CA ASN A 56 1.66 2.55 28.22
C ASN A 56 1.78 2.55 26.68
N ASN A 57 2.25 1.44 26.13
CA ASN A 57 2.04 1.14 24.72
C ASN A 57 0.52 1.19 24.45
N LEU A 58 0.02 2.37 24.13
CA LEU A 58 -1.35 2.61 23.68
C LEU A 58 -1.60 2.02 22.29
N TRP A 59 -0.73 1.13 21.84
CA TRP A 59 -0.73 0.53 20.51
C TRP A 59 -1.45 -0.80 20.51
N ASP A 60 -2.75 -0.73 20.33
CA ASP A 60 -3.60 -1.91 20.15
C ASP A 60 -3.65 -2.37 18.69
N GLY A 61 -2.48 -2.63 18.07
CA GLY A 61 -2.43 -3.31 16.80
C GLY A 61 -2.04 -2.47 15.60
N ALA A 62 -1.94 -3.14 14.47
CA ALA A 62 -1.58 -2.60 13.17
C ALA A 62 -2.71 -1.75 12.57
N ARG A 63 -2.35 -0.71 11.82
CA ARG A 63 -3.31 0.29 11.34
C ARG A 63 -2.96 0.86 9.98
N VAL A 64 -3.97 1.36 9.31
CA VAL A 64 -3.85 2.31 8.21
C VAL A 64 -4.15 3.70 8.76
N TYR A 65 -3.28 4.65 8.49
CA TYR A 65 -3.41 6.03 8.92
C TYR A 65 -3.78 6.94 7.76
N ARG A 66 -4.45 8.03 8.09
CA ARG A 66 -4.72 9.17 7.22
C ARG A 66 -4.12 10.42 7.85
N LEU A 67 -3.22 11.06 7.14
CA LEU A 67 -2.71 12.39 7.44
C LEU A 67 -3.41 13.39 6.51
N ALA A 68 -4.13 14.33 7.10
CA ALA A 68 -4.84 15.37 6.36
C ALA A 68 -3.90 16.51 5.95
N PRO A 69 -4.26 17.35 4.95
CA PRO A 69 -3.44 18.48 4.51
C PRO A 69 -3.16 19.52 5.60
N ASP A 70 -4.04 19.62 6.60
CA ASP A 70 -3.89 20.50 7.76
C ASP A 70 -2.97 19.91 8.86
N GLY A 71 -2.40 18.73 8.63
CA GLY A 71 -1.55 18.02 9.59
C GLY A 71 -2.33 17.12 10.56
N GLY A 72 -3.65 17.06 10.47
CA GLY A 72 -4.49 16.21 11.30
C GLY A 72 -4.24 14.72 11.01
N LEU A 73 -3.74 13.97 12.01
CA LEU A 73 -3.49 12.54 11.90
C LEU A 73 -4.63 11.75 12.54
N SER A 74 -5.15 10.77 11.82
CA SER A 74 -6.21 9.88 12.29
C SER A 74 -5.96 8.44 11.86
N VAL A 75 -6.52 7.49 12.63
CA VAL A 75 -6.62 6.09 12.18
C VAL A 75 -7.73 6.03 11.14
N LEU A 76 -7.39 5.52 9.95
CA LEU A 76 -8.37 5.26 8.90
C LEU A 76 -9.09 3.94 9.14
N ALA A 77 -8.31 2.86 9.36
CA ALA A 77 -8.85 1.53 9.62
C ALA A 77 -7.87 0.67 10.45
N PRO A 78 -8.37 -0.20 11.34
CA PRO A 78 -7.57 -1.29 11.89
C PRO A 78 -7.33 -2.35 10.80
N CYS A 79 -6.15 -2.97 10.79
CA CYS A 79 -5.80 -4.10 9.94
C CYS A 79 -4.90 -5.05 10.71
N GLU A 80 -4.90 -6.35 10.38
CA GLU A 80 -4.07 -7.32 11.09
C GLU A 80 -2.57 -7.12 10.79
N TYR A 81 -2.24 -6.97 9.50
CA TYR A 81 -0.87 -6.71 9.06
C TYR A 81 -0.88 -5.96 7.71
N PRO A 82 -1.26 -4.66 7.73
CA PRO A 82 -1.34 -3.88 6.50
C PRO A 82 0.05 -3.68 5.90
N ASN A 83 0.15 -3.82 4.58
CA ASN A 83 1.38 -3.72 3.82
C ASN A 83 1.18 -2.73 2.64
N GLY A 84 1.31 -3.19 1.41
CA GLY A 84 1.14 -2.35 0.23
C GLY A 84 -0.26 -1.73 0.14
N LEU A 85 -0.33 -0.51 -0.40
CA LEU A 85 -1.59 0.19 -0.62
C LEU A 85 -1.63 0.94 -1.95
N ALA A 86 -2.83 1.09 -2.52
CA ALA A 86 -3.06 1.84 -3.75
C ALA A 86 -4.47 2.41 -3.80
N LEU A 87 -4.65 3.53 -4.50
CA LEU A 87 -5.95 4.13 -4.76
C LEU A 87 -6.53 3.64 -6.09
N SER A 88 -7.86 3.50 -6.14
CA SER A 88 -8.58 3.35 -7.41
C SER A 88 -8.38 4.58 -8.31
N PRO A 89 -8.62 4.50 -9.64
CA PRO A 89 -8.43 5.64 -10.53
C PRO A 89 -9.28 6.86 -10.21
N ASP A 90 -10.44 6.66 -9.59
CA ASP A 90 -11.34 7.71 -9.10
C ASP A 90 -11.01 8.16 -7.67
N GLU A 91 -9.99 7.54 -7.05
CA GLU A 91 -9.52 7.80 -5.69
C GLU A 91 -10.58 7.61 -4.59
N ARG A 92 -11.70 6.92 -4.89
CA ARG A 92 -12.77 6.65 -3.93
C ARG A 92 -12.63 5.32 -3.19
N THR A 93 -11.62 4.54 -3.55
CA THR A 93 -11.31 3.28 -2.88
C THR A 93 -9.83 3.20 -2.61
N LEU A 94 -9.45 2.98 -1.36
CA LEU A 94 -8.11 2.61 -0.97
C LEU A 94 -8.05 1.09 -0.81
N TYR A 95 -7.23 0.42 -1.62
CA TYR A 95 -6.92 -0.99 -1.47
C TYR A 95 -5.74 -1.16 -0.54
N VAL A 96 -5.81 -2.15 0.35
CA VAL A 96 -4.75 -2.45 1.32
C VAL A 96 -4.49 -3.94 1.35
N ALA A 97 -3.27 -4.34 1.06
CA ALA A 97 -2.80 -5.71 1.20
C ALA A 97 -2.64 -6.08 2.68
N ASN A 98 -3.17 -7.23 3.10
CA ASN A 98 -2.98 -7.78 4.43
C ASN A 98 -2.14 -9.05 4.35
N THR A 99 -0.94 -9.02 4.94
CA THR A 99 0.10 -10.05 4.74
C THR A 99 -0.10 -11.30 5.60
N ARG A 100 -0.64 -11.17 6.81
CA ARG A 100 -0.65 -12.22 7.83
C ARG A 100 -2.00 -12.43 8.46
N SER A 101 -2.08 -13.58 9.09
CA SER A 101 -3.18 -14.39 9.54
C SER A 101 -4.09 -14.72 8.38
N SER A 102 -4.63 -13.72 7.72
CA SER A 102 -5.46 -13.88 6.52
C SER A 102 -4.88 -13.06 5.38
N GLN A 103 -4.58 -13.70 4.26
CA GLN A 103 -4.04 -13.03 3.07
C GLN A 103 -5.17 -12.41 2.25
N TYR A 104 -5.61 -11.23 2.65
CA TYR A 104 -6.69 -10.48 1.99
C TYR A 104 -6.19 -9.19 1.36
N ILE A 105 -6.94 -8.72 0.38
CA ILE A 105 -6.94 -7.31 -0.01
C ILE A 105 -8.20 -6.69 0.52
N HIS A 106 -8.07 -5.64 1.33
CA HIS A 106 -9.20 -4.84 1.79
C HIS A 106 -9.51 -3.72 0.80
N ALA A 107 -10.80 -3.44 0.59
CA ALA A 107 -11.28 -2.22 -0.06
C ALA A 107 -11.88 -1.30 0.99
N ILE A 108 -11.28 -0.14 1.17
CA ILE A 108 -11.73 0.92 2.07
C ILE A 108 -12.36 2.01 1.21
N LYS A 109 -13.66 2.20 1.32
CA LYS A 109 -14.38 3.26 0.61
C LYS A 109 -14.14 4.59 1.29
N LEU A 110 -13.86 5.61 0.48
CA LEU A 110 -13.52 6.96 0.93
C LEU A 110 -14.59 7.97 0.50
N ASP A 111 -14.90 8.94 1.38
CA ASP A 111 -15.60 10.14 1.00
C ASP A 111 -14.68 11.16 0.30
N ALA A 112 -15.21 12.30 -0.13
CA ALA A 112 -14.44 13.35 -0.80
C ALA A 112 -13.34 13.97 0.09
N ALA A 113 -13.51 13.92 1.42
CA ALA A 113 -12.51 14.40 2.37
C ALA A 113 -11.47 13.32 2.71
N GLY A 114 -11.62 12.10 2.15
CA GLY A 114 -10.70 11.00 2.36
C GLY A 114 -10.92 10.21 3.65
N HIS A 115 -12.09 10.33 4.29
CA HIS A 115 -12.45 9.50 5.44
C HIS A 115 -13.09 8.19 4.99
N MET A 116 -12.91 7.15 5.78
CA MET A 116 -13.55 5.87 5.53
C MET A 116 -15.06 5.96 5.76
N VAL A 117 -15.82 5.56 4.74
CA VAL A 117 -17.29 5.42 4.80
C VAL A 117 -17.75 3.97 4.70
N GLY A 118 -16.84 3.05 4.42
CA GLY A 118 -17.12 1.61 4.38
C GLY A 118 -15.87 0.79 4.16
N ARG A 119 -15.91 -0.49 4.51
CA ARG A 119 -14.82 -1.45 4.32
C ARG A 119 -15.38 -2.83 3.99
N SER A 120 -14.70 -3.53 3.09
CA SER A 120 -14.97 -4.93 2.74
C SER A 120 -13.68 -5.65 2.41
N ILE A 121 -13.73 -6.98 2.36
CA ILE A 121 -12.71 -7.78 1.69
C ILE A 121 -12.96 -7.63 0.20
N PHE A 122 -11.91 -7.24 -0.54
CA PHE A 122 -11.94 -7.11 -1.99
C PHE A 122 -11.57 -8.44 -2.67
N ALA A 123 -10.54 -9.09 -2.19
CA ALA A 123 -10.08 -10.38 -2.69
C ALA A 123 -9.45 -11.22 -1.58
N ASP A 124 -9.62 -12.53 -1.68
CA ASP A 124 -9.01 -13.54 -0.82
C ASP A 124 -7.89 -14.24 -1.57
N LEU A 125 -6.67 -14.21 -1.03
CA LEU A 125 -5.48 -14.83 -1.60
C LEU A 125 -5.04 -16.09 -0.81
N ASN A 126 -5.81 -16.53 0.19
CA ASN A 126 -5.47 -17.68 1.04
C ASN A 126 -5.52 -19.02 0.30
N GLU A 127 -6.20 -19.12 -0.83
CA GLU A 127 -6.31 -20.36 -1.61
C GLU A 127 -5.01 -20.74 -2.33
N GLY A 128 -4.06 -19.81 -2.44
CA GLY A 128 -2.77 -20.06 -3.05
C GLY A 128 -1.89 -20.96 -2.18
N THR A 129 -1.43 -22.09 -2.72
CA THR A 129 -0.53 -23.03 -2.02
C THR A 129 0.96 -22.75 -2.31
N GLU A 130 1.25 -21.92 -3.30
CA GLU A 130 2.61 -21.57 -3.70
C GLU A 130 3.22 -20.51 -2.76
N PRO A 131 4.55 -20.38 -2.68
CA PRO A 131 5.19 -19.32 -1.93
C PRO A 131 4.78 -17.92 -2.42
N GLY A 132 4.64 -16.99 -1.51
CA GLY A 132 4.29 -15.60 -1.77
C GLY A 132 3.26 -15.07 -0.77
N ILE A 133 3.25 -13.78 -0.59
CA ILE A 133 2.36 -13.07 0.35
C ILE A 133 1.87 -11.76 -0.28
N PRO A 134 0.70 -11.27 0.13
CA PRO A 134 0.28 -9.91 -0.20
C PRO A 134 1.27 -8.89 0.41
N ASP A 135 2.02 -8.19 -0.46
CA ASP A 135 3.04 -7.19 -0.11
C ASP A 135 2.88 -5.98 -1.01
N GLY A 136 3.59 -5.88 -2.11
CA GLY A 136 3.41 -4.78 -3.06
C GLY A 136 2.03 -4.80 -3.73
N LEU A 137 1.38 -3.63 -3.82
CA LEU A 137 0.06 -3.46 -4.43
C LEU A 137 0.02 -2.21 -5.30
N LYS A 138 -0.50 -2.34 -6.53
CA LYS A 138 -0.67 -1.24 -7.49
C LYS A 138 -1.99 -1.41 -8.26
N VAL A 139 -2.45 -0.33 -8.88
CA VAL A 139 -3.68 -0.30 -9.67
C VAL A 139 -3.36 0.18 -11.08
N ASP A 140 -3.99 -0.40 -12.10
CA ASP A 140 -3.88 0.10 -13.47
C ASP A 140 -4.94 1.18 -13.80
N SER A 141 -4.82 1.79 -14.98
CA SER A 141 -5.67 2.91 -15.39
C SER A 141 -7.16 2.56 -15.58
N ILE A 142 -7.50 1.29 -15.66
CA ILE A 142 -8.90 0.82 -15.74
C ILE A 142 -9.39 0.19 -14.42
N GLY A 143 -8.60 0.31 -13.34
CA GLY A 143 -8.99 -0.09 -12.01
C GLY A 143 -8.71 -1.54 -11.63
N ARG A 144 -7.94 -2.30 -12.44
CA ARG A 144 -7.49 -3.62 -12.00
C ARG A 144 -6.47 -3.49 -10.91
N VAL A 145 -6.61 -4.32 -9.88
CA VAL A 145 -5.69 -4.38 -8.76
C VAL A 145 -4.63 -5.44 -9.04
N TYR A 146 -3.38 -5.05 -8.90
CA TYR A 146 -2.23 -5.93 -8.96
C TYR A 146 -1.68 -6.05 -7.55
N CYS A 147 -1.48 -7.27 -7.06
CA CYS A 147 -0.92 -7.51 -5.73
C CYS A 147 0.01 -8.72 -5.77
N THR A 148 1.18 -8.63 -5.14
CA THR A 148 1.98 -9.82 -4.91
C THR A 148 1.19 -10.79 -4.04
N GLY A 149 1.42 -12.09 -4.22
CA GLY A 149 0.70 -13.14 -3.51
C GLY A 149 1.28 -14.51 -3.84
N PRO A 150 0.62 -15.59 -3.42
CA PRO A 150 1.05 -16.93 -3.73
C PRO A 150 1.25 -17.14 -5.24
N GLY A 151 2.45 -17.58 -5.64
CA GLY A 151 2.81 -17.89 -7.02
C GLY A 151 3.15 -16.71 -7.93
N GLY A 152 3.07 -15.44 -7.46
CA GLY A 152 3.45 -14.28 -8.26
C GLY A 152 2.65 -13.02 -8.01
N ILE A 153 2.35 -12.23 -9.06
CA ILE A 153 1.50 -11.05 -8.97
C ILE A 153 0.10 -11.40 -9.45
N TRP A 154 -0.86 -11.32 -8.55
CA TRP A 154 -2.28 -11.50 -8.81
C TRP A 154 -2.84 -10.28 -9.54
N VAL A 155 -3.55 -10.51 -10.62
CA VAL A 155 -4.27 -9.46 -11.38
C VAL A 155 -5.75 -9.68 -11.15
N ILE A 156 -6.41 -8.71 -10.54
CA ILE A 156 -7.78 -8.81 -10.05
C ILE A 156 -8.61 -7.73 -10.73
N ASP A 157 -9.76 -8.12 -11.26
CA ASP A 157 -10.74 -7.22 -11.89
C ASP A 157 -11.30 -6.21 -10.85
N PRO A 158 -11.78 -5.03 -11.28
CA PRO A 158 -12.37 -4.04 -10.36
C PRO A 158 -13.53 -4.55 -9.49
N ASN A 159 -14.17 -5.65 -9.86
CA ASN A 159 -15.23 -6.29 -9.06
C ASN A 159 -14.71 -7.34 -8.05
N GLY A 160 -13.38 -7.57 -7.98
CA GLY A 160 -12.75 -8.54 -7.07
C GLY A 160 -12.52 -9.93 -7.67
N THR A 161 -12.82 -10.14 -8.95
CA THR A 161 -12.61 -11.44 -9.61
C THR A 161 -11.15 -11.59 -10.05
N LEU A 162 -10.51 -12.71 -9.73
CA LEU A 162 -9.17 -13.03 -10.20
C LEU A 162 -9.17 -13.22 -11.73
N ILE A 163 -8.37 -12.43 -12.43
CA ILE A 163 -8.10 -12.59 -13.88
C ILE A 163 -7.01 -13.63 -14.11
N GLY A 164 -5.95 -13.60 -13.28
CA GLY A 164 -4.83 -14.53 -13.38
C GLY A 164 -3.64 -14.09 -12.54
N VAL A 165 -2.58 -14.91 -12.56
CA VAL A 165 -1.34 -14.67 -11.82
C VAL A 165 -0.17 -14.53 -12.79
N ILE A 166 0.53 -13.41 -12.73
CA ILE A 166 1.80 -13.20 -13.46
C ILE A 166 2.89 -13.91 -12.68
N ARG A 167 3.41 -14.99 -13.27
CA ARG A 167 4.49 -15.78 -12.66
C ARG A 167 5.84 -15.18 -13.00
N TRP A 168 6.73 -15.18 -12.01
CA TRP A 168 8.11 -14.72 -12.14
C TRP A 168 9.09 -15.85 -11.83
N PRO A 169 10.33 -15.79 -12.32
CA PRO A 169 11.34 -16.82 -11.98
C PRO A 169 11.65 -16.94 -10.49
N GLU A 170 11.39 -15.87 -9.72
CA GLU A 170 11.56 -15.79 -8.28
C GLU A 170 10.31 -15.22 -7.63
N GLN A 171 10.19 -15.35 -6.30
CA GLN A 171 9.10 -14.75 -5.55
C GLN A 171 9.12 -13.22 -5.69
N ALA A 172 8.04 -12.66 -6.23
CA ALA A 172 7.82 -11.22 -6.31
C ALA A 172 7.59 -10.62 -4.92
N VAL A 173 8.26 -9.52 -4.61
CA VAL A 173 8.13 -8.79 -3.34
C VAL A 173 7.41 -7.47 -3.55
N ASN A 174 7.85 -6.66 -4.50
CA ASN A 174 7.22 -5.40 -4.82
C ASN A 174 7.41 -5.09 -6.31
N PHE A 175 6.61 -4.17 -6.83
CA PHE A 175 6.68 -3.79 -8.24
C PHE A 175 6.13 -2.38 -8.46
N ALA A 176 6.43 -1.82 -9.62
CA ALA A 176 5.90 -0.54 -10.05
C ALA A 176 5.60 -0.56 -11.55
N PHE A 177 4.59 0.20 -11.95
CA PHE A 177 4.43 0.57 -13.36
C PHE A 177 5.40 1.70 -13.68
N GLY A 178 6.04 1.62 -14.85
CA GLY A 178 7.00 2.61 -15.29
C GLY A 178 7.16 2.61 -16.81
N GLY A 179 8.19 3.34 -17.27
CA GLY A 179 8.38 3.66 -18.65
C GLY A 179 7.54 4.89 -19.07
N PRO A 180 7.79 5.46 -20.26
CA PRO A 180 7.12 6.68 -20.68
C PRO A 180 5.60 6.53 -20.86
N ASP A 181 5.13 5.31 -21.07
CA ASP A 181 3.72 4.97 -21.28
C ASP A 181 3.11 4.20 -20.09
N LEU A 182 3.81 4.07 -18.97
CA LEU A 182 3.40 3.30 -17.79
C LEU A 182 2.99 1.84 -18.08
N ARG A 183 3.48 1.26 -19.19
CA ARG A 183 3.16 -0.12 -19.60
C ARG A 183 4.26 -1.12 -19.34
N THR A 184 5.27 -0.76 -18.54
CA THR A 184 6.30 -1.68 -18.09
C THR A 184 6.15 -1.91 -16.60
N LEU A 185 5.90 -3.17 -16.20
CA LEU A 185 6.05 -3.58 -14.82
C LEU A 185 7.54 -3.82 -14.53
N PHE A 186 8.06 -3.16 -13.52
CA PHE A 186 9.35 -3.44 -12.91
C PHE A 186 9.08 -4.18 -11.61
N CYS A 187 9.55 -5.41 -11.51
CA CYS A 187 9.32 -6.27 -10.36
C CYS A 187 10.63 -6.52 -9.62
N CYS A 188 10.65 -6.17 -8.33
CA CYS A 188 11.69 -6.59 -7.40
C CYS A 188 11.32 -7.98 -6.86
N ALA A 189 12.19 -8.94 -7.09
CA ALA A 189 12.12 -10.28 -6.52
C ALA A 189 13.23 -10.46 -5.47
N HIS A 190 13.41 -11.67 -4.95
CA HIS A 190 14.35 -11.88 -3.84
C HIS A 190 15.81 -11.49 -4.19
N THR A 191 16.28 -11.79 -5.39
CA THR A 191 17.67 -11.54 -5.78
C THR A 191 17.80 -10.73 -7.07
N SER A 192 16.72 -10.48 -7.78
CA SER A 192 16.75 -9.90 -9.14
C SER A 192 15.64 -8.87 -9.36
N VAL A 193 15.83 -8.03 -10.35
CA VAL A 193 14.80 -7.13 -10.87
C VAL A 193 14.40 -7.59 -12.26
N TYR A 194 13.11 -7.78 -12.47
CA TYR A 194 12.54 -8.23 -13.73
C TYR A 194 11.68 -7.14 -14.35
N THR A 195 11.43 -7.25 -15.67
CA THR A 195 10.49 -6.39 -16.37
C THR A 195 9.52 -7.20 -17.22
N LEU A 196 8.29 -6.68 -17.35
CA LEU A 196 7.26 -7.23 -18.20
C LEU A 196 6.46 -6.11 -18.86
N ARG A 197 6.23 -6.22 -20.19
CA ARG A 197 5.31 -5.30 -20.86
C ARG A 197 3.86 -5.74 -20.66
N VAL A 198 3.02 -4.80 -20.27
CA VAL A 198 1.59 -5.01 -20.06
C VAL A 198 0.75 -4.22 -21.09
N LYS A 199 -0.49 -4.69 -21.32
CA LYS A 199 -1.38 -4.07 -22.30
C LYS A 199 -2.05 -2.80 -21.78
N VAL A 200 -2.34 -2.74 -20.49
CA VAL A 200 -3.00 -1.61 -19.83
C VAL A 200 -1.96 -0.85 -19.03
N PRO A 201 -1.87 0.47 -19.16
CA PRO A 201 -0.93 1.25 -18.39
C PRO A 201 -1.31 1.29 -16.90
N GLY A 202 -0.33 1.47 -16.04
CA GLY A 202 -0.58 1.76 -14.64
C GLY A 202 -1.39 3.03 -14.45
N ASN A 203 -2.09 3.12 -13.33
CA ASN A 203 -2.77 4.36 -12.94
C ASN A 203 -1.69 5.42 -12.63
N PRO A 204 -1.69 6.56 -13.34
CA PRO A 204 -0.71 7.60 -13.09
C PRO A 204 -0.88 8.18 -11.68
N HIS A 205 0.22 8.48 -11.03
CA HIS A 205 0.19 9.13 -9.72
C HIS A 205 -0.55 10.48 -9.81
N PRO A 206 -1.31 10.91 -8.79
CA PRO A 206 -2.08 12.17 -8.81
C PRO A 206 -1.30 13.41 -9.25
N TRP A 207 -0.01 13.49 -8.95
CA TRP A 207 0.88 14.58 -9.37
C TRP A 207 1.02 14.73 -10.89
N TYR A 208 0.96 13.63 -11.65
CA TYR A 208 0.96 13.70 -13.12
C TYR A 208 -0.35 14.26 -13.64
N LYS A 209 -1.47 13.93 -12.98
CA LYS A 209 -2.79 14.48 -13.32
C LYS A 209 -2.88 15.99 -13.07
N LEU A 210 -2.24 16.48 -12.00
CA LEU A 210 -2.26 17.90 -11.62
C LEU A 210 -1.41 18.79 -12.56
N ARG A 211 -0.39 18.24 -13.22
CA ARG A 211 0.47 18.99 -14.15
C ARG A 211 -0.09 19.09 -15.57
N GLY A 212 -1.24 18.50 -15.85
CA GLY A 212 -1.83 18.50 -17.20
C GLY A 212 -1.00 17.73 -18.22
N GLU A 213 -0.03 16.97 -17.79
CA GLU A 213 0.74 16.06 -18.65
C GLU A 213 -0.14 14.85 -18.98
N THR A 214 -1.04 15.04 -19.95
CA THR A 214 -1.69 13.91 -20.63
C THR A 214 -0.62 13.21 -21.45
N THR A 215 -0.30 11.99 -21.06
CA THR A 215 0.49 11.04 -21.89
C THR A 215 -0.23 10.69 -23.17
#